data_7e8503e5f68cd45393ee819e11e6d9a9
#
_entry.id   7e8503e5f68cd45393ee819e11e6d9a9
#
_cell.length_a   1.000
_cell.length_b   1.000
_cell.length_c   1.000
_cell.angle_alpha   90.00
_cell.angle_beta   90.00
_cell.angle_gamma   90.00
#
_symmetry.space_group_name_H-M   'P 1'
#
loop_
_entity.id
_entity.type
_entity.pdbx_description
1 polymer ?
#
loop_
_entity_poly.entity_id
_entity_poly.type
_entity_poly.pdbx_seq_one_letter_code
_entity_poly.pdbx_strand_id
1 'polypeptide(L)'
;MALTVHLASASSASSGPAREPEEDRIRSTYQRALKLLQDTLLPVRAHGLLLLRELVTVRAGTTPHETVRALEPAIRDVFMQAVQDDDSYIFLNAVQGLAALANSFGADVLRTFVRVYADGLQGVGVGALTEQDIEMHLRIGEALGQVIRRSGDTLPRHCQHPSSSLSVFFFTDPI
;
A
#
# COMPACT_ATOMS: atom_id res chain seq x y z
N MET A 1 52.81 -41.69 -39.23
CA MET A 1 52.24 -40.33 -39.20
C MET A 1 50.81 -40.44 -38.72
N ALA A 2 50.55 -40.09 -37.48
CA ALA A 2 49.19 -40.11 -36.91
C ALA A 2 48.68 -38.67 -36.81
N LEU A 3 47.57 -38.37 -37.49
CA LEU A 3 46.89 -37.10 -37.42
C LEU A 3 45.86 -37.15 -36.30
N THR A 4 46.14 -36.41 -35.22
CA THR A 4 45.21 -36.24 -34.13
C THR A 4 44.28 -35.11 -34.47
N VAL A 5 42.97 -35.42 -34.66
CA VAL A 5 41.92 -34.44 -34.87
C VAL A 5 41.39 -34.01 -33.49
N HIS A 6 41.68 -32.77 -33.07
CA HIS A 6 41.08 -32.14 -31.94
C HIS A 6 39.63 -31.70 -32.26
N LEU A 7 38.64 -32.40 -31.73
CA LEU A 7 37.28 -31.96 -31.68
C LEU A 7 37.12 -30.90 -30.56
N ALA A 8 37.02 -29.63 -30.96
CA ALA A 8 36.63 -28.54 -30.08
C ALA A 8 35.12 -28.70 -29.75
N SER A 9 34.86 -29.10 -28.51
CA SER A 9 33.49 -29.06 -27.94
C SER A 9 33.04 -27.61 -27.78
N ALA A 10 32.21 -27.16 -28.68
CA ALA A 10 31.46 -25.93 -28.53
C ALA A 10 30.46 -26.13 -27.38
N SER A 11 30.74 -25.58 -26.20
CA SER A 11 29.83 -25.47 -25.11
C SER A 11 28.74 -24.47 -25.50
N SER A 12 27.58 -24.95 -25.93
CA SER A 12 26.38 -24.16 -26.13
C SER A 12 25.88 -23.74 -24.74
N ALA A 13 26.25 -22.54 -24.32
CA ALA A 13 25.59 -21.88 -23.21
C ALA A 13 24.12 -21.67 -23.57
N SER A 14 23.23 -22.49 -22.98
CA SER A 14 21.80 -22.25 -23.00
C SER A 14 21.54 -20.95 -22.23
N SER A 15 21.35 -19.86 -22.96
CA SER A 15 20.79 -18.63 -22.40
C SER A 15 19.35 -18.94 -22.00
N GLY A 16 19.14 -19.29 -20.73
CA GLY A 16 17.81 -19.24 -20.12
C GLY A 16 17.23 -17.83 -20.27
N PRO A 17 15.90 -17.69 -20.26
CA PRO A 17 15.25 -16.39 -20.42
C PRO A 17 15.89 -15.41 -19.42
N ALA A 18 16.41 -14.30 -19.94
CA ALA A 18 17.04 -13.26 -19.13
C ALA A 18 16.02 -12.84 -18.06
N ARG A 19 16.36 -13.05 -16.81
CA ARG A 19 15.49 -12.68 -15.69
C ARG A 19 15.35 -11.16 -15.73
N GLU A 20 14.14 -10.69 -16.02
CA GLU A 20 13.86 -9.25 -16.02
C GLU A 20 14.35 -8.63 -14.73
N PRO A 21 14.95 -7.43 -14.78
CA PRO A 21 15.33 -6.70 -13.58
C PRO A 21 14.12 -6.59 -12.63
N GLU A 22 14.33 -6.76 -11.35
CA GLU A 22 13.24 -6.71 -10.34
C GLU A 22 12.45 -5.40 -10.43
N GLU A 23 13.14 -4.31 -10.77
CA GLU A 23 12.54 -3.01 -11.00
C GLU A 23 11.49 -3.02 -12.12
N ASP A 24 11.81 -3.62 -13.26
CA ASP A 24 10.89 -3.70 -14.40
C ASP A 24 9.68 -4.57 -14.07
N ARG A 25 9.86 -5.63 -13.31
CA ARG A 25 8.77 -6.46 -12.79
C ARG A 25 7.84 -5.68 -11.87
N ILE A 26 8.37 -4.89 -10.96
CA ILE A 26 7.59 -4.04 -10.07
C ILE A 26 6.78 -3.02 -10.88
N ARG A 27 7.41 -2.32 -11.83
CA ARG A 27 6.75 -1.33 -12.67
C ARG A 27 5.66 -1.94 -13.56
N SER A 28 5.94 -3.08 -14.19
CA SER A 28 4.97 -3.77 -15.03
C SER A 28 3.77 -4.28 -14.21
N THR A 29 4.01 -4.81 -13.01
CA THR A 29 2.95 -5.23 -12.09
C THR A 29 2.09 -4.04 -11.65
N TYR A 30 2.70 -2.92 -11.31
CA TYR A 30 1.99 -1.69 -10.95
C TYR A 30 1.09 -1.20 -12.09
N GLN A 31 1.64 -1.09 -13.31
CA GLN A 31 0.87 -0.67 -14.49
C GLN A 31 -0.28 -1.62 -14.80
N ARG A 32 -0.03 -2.93 -14.69
CA ARG A 32 -1.07 -3.96 -14.87
C ARG A 32 -2.18 -3.78 -13.82
N ALA A 33 -1.83 -3.56 -12.57
CA ALA A 33 -2.81 -3.33 -11.51
C ALA A 33 -3.69 -2.11 -11.80
N LEU A 34 -3.10 -0.97 -12.20
CA LEU A 34 -3.85 0.22 -12.56
C LEU A 34 -4.81 -0.01 -13.73
N LYS A 35 -4.40 -0.80 -14.74
CA LYS A 35 -5.26 -1.16 -15.86
C LYS A 35 -6.46 -2.01 -15.40
N LEU A 36 -6.24 -2.98 -14.51
CA LEU A 36 -7.30 -3.83 -13.98
C LEU A 36 -8.31 -3.05 -13.13
N LEU A 37 -7.87 -2.00 -12.44
CA LEU A 37 -8.73 -1.14 -11.63
C LEU A 37 -9.74 -0.33 -12.47
N GLN A 38 -9.48 -0.13 -13.75
CA GLN A 38 -10.36 0.57 -14.68
C GLN A 38 -11.42 -0.34 -15.32
N ASP A 39 -11.39 -1.64 -15.03
CA ASP A 39 -12.34 -2.61 -15.57
C ASP A 39 -13.74 -2.43 -14.93
N THR A 40 -14.76 -2.77 -15.67
CA THR A 40 -16.15 -2.73 -15.18
C THR A 40 -16.51 -3.92 -14.31
N LEU A 41 -15.76 -5.02 -14.43
CA LEU A 41 -16.01 -6.24 -13.68
C LEU A 41 -15.37 -6.17 -12.28
N LEU A 42 -16.21 -6.30 -11.27
CA LEU A 42 -15.81 -6.26 -9.88
C LEU A 42 -14.62 -7.20 -9.53
N PRO A 43 -14.62 -8.49 -9.93
CA PRO A 43 -13.49 -9.38 -9.63
C PRO A 43 -12.18 -8.91 -10.27
N VAL A 44 -12.23 -8.26 -11.43
CA VAL A 44 -11.04 -7.75 -12.13
C VAL A 44 -10.48 -6.54 -11.39
N ARG A 45 -11.33 -5.61 -10.95
CA ARG A 45 -10.94 -4.47 -10.11
C ARG A 45 -10.31 -4.94 -8.80
N ALA A 46 -10.95 -5.90 -8.14
CA ALA A 46 -10.42 -6.47 -6.89
C ALA A 46 -9.05 -7.16 -7.09
N HIS A 47 -8.84 -7.81 -8.23
CA HIS A 47 -7.54 -8.38 -8.58
C HIS A 47 -6.47 -7.28 -8.76
N GLY A 48 -6.83 -6.12 -9.31
CA GLY A 48 -5.94 -4.95 -9.37
C GLY A 48 -5.47 -4.51 -7.97
N LEU A 49 -6.41 -4.39 -7.00
CA LEU A 49 -6.06 -4.06 -5.61
C LEU A 49 -5.19 -5.16 -4.97
N LEU A 50 -5.44 -6.43 -5.26
CA LEU A 50 -4.63 -7.54 -4.76
C LEU A 50 -3.18 -7.42 -5.25
N LEU A 51 -2.95 -7.14 -6.53
CA LEU A 51 -1.60 -6.95 -7.08
C LEU A 51 -0.86 -5.79 -6.41
N LEU A 52 -1.55 -4.65 -6.16
CA LEU A 52 -0.95 -3.54 -5.43
C LEU A 52 -0.59 -3.92 -3.99
N ARG A 53 -1.47 -4.68 -3.31
CA ARG A 53 -1.20 -5.18 -1.96
C ARG A 53 0.01 -6.12 -1.94
N GLU A 54 0.14 -7.01 -2.90
CA GLU A 54 1.30 -7.91 -3.03
C GLU A 54 2.60 -7.14 -3.24
N LEU A 55 2.59 -6.08 -4.05
CA LEU A 55 3.76 -5.21 -4.26
C LEU A 55 4.24 -4.56 -2.97
N VAL A 56 3.33 -4.10 -2.13
CA VAL A 56 3.68 -3.39 -0.89
C VAL A 56 3.91 -4.33 0.30
N THR A 57 3.51 -5.59 0.19
CA THR A 57 3.70 -6.56 1.27
C THR A 57 5.16 -7.03 1.32
N VAL A 58 5.84 -6.69 2.39
CA VAL A 58 7.25 -7.05 2.62
C VAL A 58 7.34 -8.19 3.62
N ARG A 59 8.27 -9.11 3.42
CA ARG A 59 8.55 -10.15 4.39
C ARG A 59 9.12 -9.55 5.67
N ALA A 60 8.77 -10.14 6.81
CA ALA A 60 9.29 -9.70 8.10
C ALA A 60 10.84 -9.65 8.08
N GLY A 61 11.40 -8.51 8.47
CA GLY A 61 12.85 -8.30 8.52
C GLY A 61 13.50 -7.84 7.21
N THR A 62 12.71 -7.64 6.14
CA THR A 62 13.22 -7.03 4.89
C THR A 62 12.70 -5.61 4.73
N THR A 63 13.43 -4.78 3.98
CA THR A 63 12.99 -3.43 3.61
C THR A 63 12.32 -3.47 2.23
N PRO A 64 11.31 -2.61 2.00
CA PRO A 64 10.71 -2.47 0.67
C PRO A 64 11.77 -2.09 -0.37
N HIS A 65 11.64 -2.66 -1.59
CA HIS A 65 12.47 -2.26 -2.72
C HIS A 65 12.31 -0.75 -3.00
N GLU A 66 13.37 -0.07 -3.43
CA GLU A 66 13.37 1.38 -3.62
C GLU A 66 12.28 1.82 -4.61
N THR A 67 12.10 1.07 -5.70
CA THR A 67 11.01 1.32 -6.66
C THR A 67 9.63 1.24 -6.02
N VAL A 68 9.40 0.27 -5.12
CA VAL A 68 8.12 0.17 -4.38
C VAL A 68 7.95 1.35 -3.43
N ARG A 69 9.04 1.77 -2.79
CA ARG A 69 9.05 2.96 -1.93
C ARG A 69 8.71 4.24 -2.70
N ALA A 70 9.25 4.38 -3.91
CA ALA A 70 8.91 5.51 -4.78
C ALA A 70 7.45 5.51 -5.25
N LEU A 71 6.84 4.32 -5.40
CA LEU A 71 5.44 4.15 -5.79
C LEU A 71 4.46 4.21 -4.60
N GLU A 72 4.95 4.13 -3.36
CA GLU A 72 4.11 4.09 -2.14
C GLU A 72 3.05 5.19 -2.10
N PRO A 73 3.35 6.48 -2.33
CA PRO A 73 2.33 7.52 -2.26
C PRO A 73 1.19 7.29 -3.26
N ALA A 74 1.52 6.92 -4.50
CA ALA A 74 0.52 6.66 -5.53
C ALA A 74 -0.33 5.41 -5.22
N ILE A 75 0.30 4.35 -4.71
CA ILE A 75 -0.42 3.13 -4.28
C ILE A 75 -1.35 3.43 -3.11
N ARG A 76 -0.89 4.22 -2.15
CA ARG A 76 -1.71 4.66 -1.02
C ARG A 76 -2.95 5.43 -1.48
N ASP A 77 -2.77 6.38 -2.41
CA ASP A 77 -3.87 7.19 -2.94
C ASP A 77 -4.91 6.31 -3.66
N VAL A 78 -4.47 5.27 -4.38
CA VAL A 78 -5.37 4.28 -4.99
C VAL A 78 -6.21 3.55 -3.92
N PHE A 79 -5.58 3.09 -2.83
CA PHE A 79 -6.33 2.43 -1.76
C PHE A 79 -7.26 3.40 -1.02
N MET A 80 -6.84 4.65 -0.81
CA MET A 80 -7.68 5.69 -0.20
C MET A 80 -8.92 6.00 -1.05
N GLN A 81 -8.77 6.01 -2.37
CA GLN A 81 -9.90 6.14 -3.28
C GLN A 81 -10.81 4.90 -3.24
N ALA A 82 -10.24 3.70 -3.23
CA ALA A 82 -11.00 2.46 -3.19
C ALA A 82 -11.76 2.23 -1.86
N VAL A 83 -11.35 2.87 -0.76
CA VAL A 83 -12.14 2.89 0.50
C VAL A 83 -13.47 3.61 0.33
N GLN A 84 -13.59 4.51 -0.64
CA GLN A 84 -14.81 5.27 -0.92
C GLN A 84 -15.77 4.55 -1.89
N ASP A 85 -15.37 3.37 -2.39
CA ASP A 85 -16.18 2.58 -3.31
C ASP A 85 -17.43 2.01 -2.59
N ASP A 86 -18.58 2.00 -3.26
CA ASP A 86 -19.81 1.49 -2.69
C ASP A 86 -19.83 -0.02 -2.50
N ASP A 87 -18.97 -0.72 -3.25
CA ASP A 87 -18.87 -2.15 -3.15
C ASP A 87 -18.03 -2.58 -1.94
N SER A 88 -18.65 -3.35 -1.05
CA SER A 88 -18.02 -3.83 0.18
C SER A 88 -16.80 -4.71 -0.06
N TYR A 89 -16.74 -5.42 -1.19
CA TYR A 89 -15.60 -6.26 -1.54
C TYR A 89 -14.39 -5.41 -1.95
N ILE A 90 -14.60 -4.33 -2.69
CA ILE A 90 -13.56 -3.34 -3.02
C ILE A 90 -13.08 -2.65 -1.74
N PHE A 91 -14.01 -2.18 -0.91
CA PHE A 91 -13.70 -1.58 0.39
C PHE A 91 -12.80 -2.48 1.25
N LEU A 92 -13.15 -3.76 1.43
CA LEU A 92 -12.37 -4.70 2.24
C LEU A 92 -10.97 -4.95 1.66
N ASN A 93 -10.84 -5.03 0.33
CA ASN A 93 -9.53 -5.17 -0.31
C ASN A 93 -8.68 -3.91 -0.13
N ALA A 94 -9.28 -2.73 -0.21
CA ALA A 94 -8.61 -1.45 0.03
C ALA A 94 -8.08 -1.36 1.49
N VAL A 95 -8.91 -1.70 2.48
CA VAL A 95 -8.51 -1.76 3.90
C VAL A 95 -7.35 -2.72 4.12
N GLN A 96 -7.37 -3.89 3.47
CA GLN A 96 -6.25 -4.84 3.54
C GLN A 96 -4.97 -4.28 2.91
N GLY A 97 -5.09 -3.54 1.81
CA GLY A 97 -3.98 -2.84 1.16
C GLY A 97 -3.37 -1.76 2.06
N LEU A 98 -4.21 -0.92 2.68
CA LEU A 98 -3.76 0.11 3.64
C LEU A 98 -3.09 -0.51 4.87
N ALA A 99 -3.60 -1.62 5.38
CA ALA A 99 -2.96 -2.34 6.48
C ALA A 99 -1.58 -2.91 6.07
N ALA A 100 -1.47 -3.44 4.85
CA ALA A 100 -0.18 -3.91 4.32
C ALA A 100 0.83 -2.76 4.16
N LEU A 101 0.38 -1.59 3.68
CA LEU A 101 1.19 -0.38 3.62
C LEU A 101 1.67 0.04 5.02
N ALA A 102 0.77 0.12 6.00
CA ALA A 102 1.12 0.49 7.37
C ALA A 102 2.14 -0.48 7.98
N ASN A 103 2.01 -1.78 7.72
CA ASN A 103 2.95 -2.79 8.20
C ASN A 103 4.33 -2.71 7.54
N SER A 104 4.39 -2.33 6.26
CA SER A 104 5.62 -2.30 5.47
C SER A 104 6.37 -0.97 5.54
N PHE A 105 5.65 0.15 5.65
CA PHE A 105 6.20 1.51 5.63
C PHE A 105 6.07 2.24 6.96
N GLY A 106 5.34 1.68 7.91
CA GLY A 106 5.32 2.14 9.29
C GLY A 106 4.35 3.29 9.58
N ALA A 107 4.67 4.02 10.65
CA ALA A 107 3.79 5.04 11.25
C ALA A 107 3.43 6.21 10.32
N ASP A 108 4.25 6.48 9.29
CA ASP A 108 4.02 7.62 8.39
C ASP A 108 2.77 7.43 7.54
N VAL A 109 2.50 6.20 7.11
CA VAL A 109 1.27 5.85 6.40
C VAL A 109 0.05 6.08 7.30
N LEU A 110 0.12 5.61 8.55
CA LEU A 110 -0.96 5.79 9.52
C LEU A 110 -1.18 7.27 9.84
N ARG A 111 -0.10 8.04 10.05
CA ARG A 111 -0.19 9.50 10.28
C ARG A 111 -0.86 10.22 9.12
N THR A 112 -0.52 9.85 7.89
CA THR A 112 -1.16 10.44 6.71
C THR A 112 -2.63 10.08 6.66
N PHE A 113 -3.00 8.83 6.97
CA PHE A 113 -4.40 8.41 6.99
C PHE A 113 -5.20 9.12 8.08
N VAL A 114 -4.64 9.24 9.30
CA VAL A 114 -5.25 10.01 10.40
C VAL A 114 -5.43 11.48 10.01
N ARG A 115 -4.45 12.08 9.32
CA ARG A 115 -4.54 13.47 8.85
C ARG A 115 -5.68 13.64 7.86
N VAL A 116 -5.81 12.77 6.86
CA VAL A 116 -6.90 12.83 5.88
C VAL A 116 -8.27 12.74 6.59
N TYR A 117 -8.39 11.86 7.59
CA TYR A 117 -9.60 11.76 8.40
C TYR A 117 -9.86 13.04 9.21
N ALA A 118 -8.84 13.60 9.86
CA ALA A 118 -8.96 14.79 10.70
C ALA A 118 -9.25 16.06 9.87
N ASP A 119 -8.59 16.21 8.71
CA ASP A 119 -8.77 17.36 7.82
C ASP A 119 -10.20 17.42 7.28
N GLY A 120 -10.77 16.27 6.97
CA GLY A 120 -12.18 16.21 6.61
C GLY A 120 -13.13 16.64 7.75
N LEU A 121 -12.79 16.39 9.02
CA LEU A 121 -13.59 16.89 10.16
C LEU A 121 -13.46 18.40 10.36
N GLN A 122 -12.33 19.02 10.00
CA GLN A 122 -12.13 20.46 10.16
C GLN A 122 -12.92 21.28 9.13
N GLY A 123 -13.25 20.73 7.97
CA GLY A 123 -14.14 21.33 6.99
C GLY A 123 -15.58 21.51 7.48
N VAL A 124 -15.95 20.83 8.57
CA VAL A 124 -17.31 20.83 9.18
C VAL A 124 -17.74 22.18 9.72
N GLY A 125 -16.80 23.11 9.98
CA GLY A 125 -17.10 24.39 10.64
C GLY A 125 -17.61 25.52 9.72
N VAL A 126 -17.54 25.39 8.40
CA VAL A 126 -17.72 26.53 7.47
C VAL A 126 -18.92 26.37 6.51
N GLY A 127 -19.55 25.21 6.45
CA GLY A 127 -20.72 24.96 5.60
C GLY A 127 -21.52 23.77 6.08
N ALA A 128 -22.77 23.66 5.66
CA ALA A 128 -23.57 22.47 5.92
C ALA A 128 -22.93 21.26 5.20
N LEU A 129 -22.48 20.26 5.98
CA LEU A 129 -22.07 18.98 5.42
C LEU A 129 -23.19 18.37 4.60
N THR A 130 -22.87 17.91 3.43
CA THR A 130 -23.81 17.08 2.66
C THR A 130 -23.87 15.68 3.29
N GLU A 131 -24.98 14.98 3.08
CA GLU A 131 -25.12 13.58 3.51
C GLU A 131 -24.00 12.71 2.96
N GLN A 132 -23.56 12.99 1.74
CA GLN A 132 -22.46 12.30 1.07
C GLN A 132 -21.11 12.55 1.79
N ASP A 133 -20.87 13.76 2.28
CA ASP A 133 -19.65 14.07 3.05
C ASP A 133 -19.62 13.30 4.37
N ILE A 134 -20.75 13.17 5.03
CA ILE A 134 -20.89 12.42 6.28
C ILE A 134 -20.65 10.94 6.02
N GLU A 135 -21.25 10.37 4.98
CA GLU A 135 -21.05 8.96 4.63
C GLU A 135 -19.60 8.64 4.29
N MET A 136 -18.96 9.49 3.48
CA MET A 136 -17.54 9.34 3.16
C MET A 136 -16.67 9.38 4.41
N HIS A 137 -16.98 10.28 5.35
CA HIS A 137 -16.25 10.39 6.62
C HIS A 137 -16.38 9.13 7.47
N LEU A 138 -17.61 8.59 7.59
CA LEU A 138 -17.85 7.36 8.31
C LEU A 138 -17.07 6.18 7.70
N ARG A 139 -17.03 6.06 6.38
CA ARG A 139 -16.26 5.03 5.68
C ARG A 139 -14.76 5.14 5.93
N ILE A 140 -14.21 6.34 5.84
CA ILE A 140 -12.78 6.57 6.12
C ILE A 140 -12.47 6.24 7.60
N GLY A 141 -13.34 6.64 8.52
CA GLY A 141 -13.20 6.32 9.95
C GLY A 141 -13.26 4.82 10.24
N GLU A 142 -14.18 4.09 9.61
CA GLU A 142 -14.26 2.64 9.71
C GLU A 142 -13.00 1.97 9.15
N ALA A 143 -12.55 2.39 7.97
CA ALA A 143 -11.33 1.89 7.36
C ALA A 143 -10.11 2.11 8.26
N LEU A 144 -9.96 3.32 8.82
CA LEU A 144 -8.89 3.64 9.77
C LEU A 144 -8.94 2.72 11.01
N GLY A 145 -10.12 2.52 11.60
CA GLY A 145 -10.31 1.61 12.72
C GLY A 145 -9.94 0.17 12.39
N GLN A 146 -10.27 -0.30 11.18
CA GLN A 146 -9.89 -1.63 10.72
C GLN A 146 -8.39 -1.76 10.45
N VAL A 147 -7.75 -0.74 9.86
CA VAL A 147 -6.30 -0.70 9.63
C VAL A 147 -5.55 -0.75 10.97
N ILE A 148 -5.95 0.06 11.95
CA ILE A 148 -5.36 0.05 13.29
C ILE A 148 -5.50 -1.32 13.95
N ARG A 149 -6.67 -1.95 13.92
CA ARG A 149 -6.87 -3.29 14.47
C ARG A 149 -5.97 -4.34 13.82
N ARG A 150 -5.80 -4.27 12.49
CA ARG A 150 -4.96 -5.22 11.74
C ARG A 150 -3.46 -4.99 11.93
N SER A 151 -3.07 -3.75 12.24
CA SER A 151 -1.68 -3.35 12.49
C SER A 151 -1.31 -3.40 13.98
N GLY A 152 -2.24 -3.80 14.87
CA GLY A 152 -2.12 -3.70 16.32
C GLY A 152 -0.82 -4.24 16.91
N ASP A 153 -0.35 -5.40 16.43
CA ASP A 153 0.90 -6.03 16.90
C ASP A 153 2.17 -5.33 16.40
N THR A 154 2.07 -4.55 15.33
CA THR A 154 3.20 -3.82 14.74
C THR A 154 3.24 -2.35 15.18
N LEU A 155 2.11 -1.78 15.59
CA LEU A 155 1.99 -0.40 16.05
C LEU A 155 2.99 -0.02 17.17
N PRO A 156 3.20 -0.83 18.22
CA PRO A 156 4.16 -0.50 19.28
C PRO A 156 5.58 -0.35 18.76
N ARG A 157 5.97 -1.11 17.73
CA ARG A 157 7.30 -1.03 17.11
C ARG A 157 7.53 0.29 16.39
N HIS A 158 6.47 0.92 15.89
CA HIS A 158 6.53 2.18 15.16
C HIS A 158 6.34 3.41 16.05
N CYS A 159 5.78 3.23 17.25
CA CYS A 159 5.60 4.31 18.23
C CYS A 159 6.80 4.50 19.16
N GLN A 160 7.79 3.60 19.17
CA GLN A 160 8.93 3.61 20.08
C GLN A 160 10.12 4.46 19.60
N HIS A 161 10.04 5.19 18.49
CA HIS A 161 11.12 6.11 18.11
C HIS A 161 10.98 7.45 18.84
N PRO A 162 11.95 7.78 19.74
CA PRO A 162 11.88 9.01 20.56
C PRO A 162 12.50 10.19 19.83
N SER A 163 12.03 10.53 18.66
CA SER A 163 12.49 11.74 17.99
C SER A 163 11.40 12.35 17.11
N SER A 164 10.36 12.82 17.74
CA SER A 164 9.55 13.93 17.24
C SER A 164 8.53 14.28 18.32
N SER A 165 8.65 15.48 18.84
CA SER A 165 7.75 16.13 19.79
C SER A 165 6.28 15.93 19.42
N LEU A 166 5.67 14.87 19.91
CA LEU A 166 4.26 14.82 20.17
C LEU A 166 4.07 15.35 21.57
N SER A 167 4.16 16.67 21.73
CA SER A 167 3.59 17.34 22.88
C SER A 167 2.09 17.13 22.83
N VAL A 168 1.68 16.08 23.44
CA VAL A 168 0.55 15.89 24.32
C VAL A 168 -0.43 17.06 24.34
N PHE A 169 -1.51 16.94 23.63
CA PHE A 169 -2.78 17.47 24.07
C PHE A 169 -3.46 16.43 24.98
N PHE A 170 -2.90 16.22 26.16
CA PHE A 170 -3.71 15.77 27.28
C PHE A 170 -4.47 16.99 27.80
N PHE A 171 -5.74 16.97 27.55
CA PHE A 171 -6.75 17.74 28.24
C PHE A 171 -6.58 17.52 29.76
N THR A 172 -6.00 18.48 30.44
CA THR A 172 -6.18 18.67 31.88
C THR A 172 -7.21 19.78 32.03
N ASP A 173 -8.45 19.41 32.26
CA ASP A 173 -9.39 20.27 32.95
C ASP A 173 -8.98 20.35 34.42
N PRO A 174 -8.91 21.54 35.01
CA PRO A 174 -9.12 21.72 36.43
C PRO A 174 -10.48 22.41 36.68
N ILE A 175 -11.35 21.71 37.41
CA ILE A 175 -12.37 22.16 38.36
C ILE A 175 -12.75 23.65 38.27
#